data_af972690319fe4edd14f0b1f4fef5df1
#
_entry.id   af972690319fe4edd14f0b1f4fef5df1
#
_cell.length_a   1.000
_cell.length_b   1.000
_cell.length_c   1.000
_cell.angle_alpha   90.00
_cell.angle_beta   90.00
_cell.angle_gamma   90.00
#
_symmetry.space_group_name_H-M   'P 1'
#
loop_
_entity.id
_entity.type
_entity.pdbx_description
1 polymer ?
#
loop_
_entity_poly.entity_id
_entity_poly.type
_entity_poly.pdbx_seq_one_letter_code
_entity_poly.pdbx_strand_id
1 'polypeptide(L)'
;MPLYPIKLYVKHLPTLLCIGISLLLNIFTWIWLLIEIRPQTEPVFLHYNILFGVDFVGEWWQALYLPISGLAIIVVNAAMGWLLFSRDKFLAQILNGISLFCQLFLLFAAALLVFLNV
;
A
#
# COMPACT_ATOMS: atom_id res chain seq x y z
N MET A 1 -19.84 -24.06 -1.17
CA MET A 1 -20.32 -22.71 -1.43
C MET A 1 -19.71 -22.17 -2.72
N PRO A 2 -20.54 -21.86 -3.71
CA PRO A 2 -19.97 -21.38 -4.96
C PRO A 2 -19.36 -19.99 -4.79
N LEU A 3 -18.13 -19.83 -5.26
CA LEU A 3 -17.47 -18.54 -5.27
C LEU A 3 -17.91 -17.75 -6.50
N TYR A 4 -17.94 -16.44 -6.36
CA TYR A 4 -18.21 -15.56 -7.48
C TYR A 4 -17.13 -15.72 -8.56
N PRO A 5 -17.47 -15.74 -9.85
CA PRO A 5 -16.43 -15.85 -10.88
C PRO A 5 -15.43 -14.72 -10.77
N ILE A 6 -14.14 -15.08 -10.66
CA ILE A 6 -13.08 -14.08 -10.43
C ILE A 6 -12.99 -13.08 -11.59
N LYS A 7 -13.27 -13.53 -12.82
CA LYS A 7 -13.24 -12.64 -13.98
C LYS A 7 -14.27 -11.53 -13.87
N LEU A 8 -15.49 -11.87 -13.41
CA LEU A 8 -16.55 -10.88 -13.23
C LEU A 8 -16.27 -9.96 -12.06
N TYR A 9 -15.68 -10.49 -10.99
CA TYR A 9 -15.29 -9.70 -9.84
C TYR A 9 -14.27 -8.62 -10.23
N VAL A 10 -13.22 -9.00 -10.93
CA VAL A 10 -12.17 -8.08 -11.34
C VAL A 10 -12.68 -7.05 -12.36
N LYS A 11 -13.62 -7.45 -13.22
CA LYS A 11 -14.20 -6.55 -14.23
C LYS A 11 -15.26 -5.61 -13.68
N HIS A 12 -15.77 -5.86 -12.48
CA HIS A 12 -16.73 -4.95 -11.84
C HIS A 12 -16.06 -3.59 -11.68
N LEU A 13 -16.67 -2.54 -12.21
CA LEU A 13 -16.01 -1.23 -12.34
C LEU A 13 -15.48 -0.67 -11.01
N PRO A 14 -16.26 -0.61 -9.91
CA PRO A 14 -15.72 -0.12 -8.64
C PRO A 14 -14.55 -0.96 -8.14
N THR A 15 -14.62 -2.29 -8.27
CA THR A 15 -13.54 -3.20 -7.88
C THR A 15 -12.28 -2.95 -8.72
N LEU A 16 -12.46 -2.87 -10.04
CA LEU A 16 -11.36 -2.62 -10.97
C LEU A 16 -10.68 -1.30 -10.67
N LEU A 17 -11.45 -0.23 -10.44
CA LEU A 17 -10.90 1.08 -10.12
C LEU A 17 -10.14 1.06 -8.80
N CYS A 18 -10.72 0.49 -7.74
CA CYS A 18 -10.07 0.46 -6.43
C CYS A 18 -8.78 -0.34 -6.47
N ILE A 19 -8.81 -1.54 -7.01
CA ILE A 19 -7.62 -2.40 -7.09
C ILE A 19 -6.59 -1.79 -8.05
N GLY A 20 -7.02 -1.33 -9.21
CA GLY A 20 -6.14 -0.76 -10.22
C GLY A 20 -5.42 0.48 -9.73
N ILE A 21 -6.14 1.43 -9.13
CA ILE A 21 -5.54 2.65 -8.59
C ILE A 21 -4.64 2.32 -7.41
N SER A 22 -5.06 1.38 -6.54
CA SER A 22 -4.22 0.94 -5.42
C SER A 22 -2.89 0.37 -5.91
N LEU A 23 -2.92 -0.47 -6.94
CA LEU A 23 -1.69 -1.03 -7.53
C LEU A 23 -0.82 0.05 -8.15
N LEU A 24 -1.41 1.01 -8.86
CA LEU A 24 -0.66 2.11 -9.44
C LEU A 24 0.02 2.96 -8.36
N LEU A 25 -0.68 3.27 -7.29
CA LEU A 25 -0.10 4.03 -6.17
C LEU A 25 1.02 3.23 -5.50
N ASN A 26 0.82 1.93 -5.34
CA ASN A 26 1.84 1.06 -4.75
C ASN A 26 3.10 1.02 -5.63
N ILE A 27 2.92 0.84 -6.93
CA ILE A 27 4.04 0.84 -7.89
C ILE A 27 4.77 2.17 -7.85
N PHE A 28 4.04 3.28 -7.82
CA PHE A 28 4.64 4.61 -7.72
C PHE A 28 5.47 4.74 -6.45
N THR A 29 4.96 4.24 -5.32
CA THR A 29 5.68 4.26 -4.04
C THR A 29 6.98 3.45 -4.14
N TRP A 30 6.93 2.25 -4.75
CA TRP A 30 8.12 1.43 -4.98
C TRP A 30 9.18 2.19 -5.79
N ILE A 31 8.77 2.76 -6.92
CA ILE A 31 9.68 3.45 -7.83
C ILE A 31 10.30 4.64 -7.11
N TRP A 32 9.48 5.46 -6.45
CA TRP A 32 9.95 6.65 -5.78
C TRP A 32 10.96 6.32 -4.67
N LEU A 33 10.63 5.34 -3.82
CA LEU A 33 11.53 4.95 -2.74
C LEU A 33 12.84 4.36 -3.27
N LEU A 34 12.77 3.54 -4.32
CA LEU A 34 13.98 2.94 -4.89
C LEU A 34 14.89 3.97 -5.56
N ILE A 35 14.32 5.05 -6.09
CA ILE A 35 15.10 6.14 -6.68
C ILE A 35 15.73 7.01 -5.59
N GLU A 36 14.98 7.38 -4.57
CA GLU A 36 15.41 8.34 -3.54
C GLU A 36 16.22 7.68 -2.43
N ILE A 37 15.84 6.48 -2.03
CA ILE A 37 16.53 5.72 -0.97
C ILE A 37 17.34 4.62 -1.63
N ARG A 38 18.60 4.92 -1.91
CA ARG A 38 19.47 3.98 -2.61
C ARG A 38 20.12 2.98 -1.65
N PRO A 39 20.51 1.79 -2.13
CA PRO A 39 21.29 0.85 -1.33
C PRO A 39 22.54 1.52 -0.79
N GLN A 40 22.73 1.46 0.53
CA GLN A 40 23.86 2.08 1.21
C GLN A 40 24.12 1.38 2.52
N THR A 41 25.35 1.50 3.01
CA THR A 41 25.73 0.94 4.31
C THR A 41 25.37 1.86 5.45
N GLU A 42 25.24 3.16 5.18
CA GLU A 42 24.88 4.14 6.21
C GLU A 42 23.39 3.98 6.58
N PRO A 43 23.06 4.16 7.88
CA PRO A 43 21.67 4.11 8.30
C PRO A 43 20.85 5.22 7.65
N VAL A 44 19.55 4.92 7.39
CA VAL A 44 18.59 5.91 6.92
C VAL A 44 17.63 6.26 8.05
N PHE A 45 17.11 7.48 8.02
CA PHE A 45 16.09 7.93 8.96
C PHE A 45 14.73 7.39 8.52
N LEU A 46 14.05 6.68 9.41
CA LEU A 46 12.80 6.00 9.09
C LEU A 46 11.59 6.66 9.72
N HIS A 47 11.76 7.37 10.83
CA HIS A 47 10.66 8.00 11.51
C HIS A 47 11.11 9.28 12.21
N TYR A 48 10.25 10.29 12.18
CA TYR A 48 10.48 11.57 12.82
C TYR A 48 9.38 11.84 13.85
N ASN A 49 9.79 12.23 15.05
CA ASN A 49 8.89 12.66 16.11
C ASN A 49 9.07 14.15 16.32
N ILE A 50 7.97 14.90 16.36
CA ILE A 50 8.03 16.37 16.47
C ILE A 50 8.67 16.82 17.77
N LEU A 51 8.61 16.01 18.84
CA LEU A 51 9.20 16.34 20.14
C LEU A 51 10.67 15.96 20.25
N PHE A 52 11.08 14.84 19.63
CA PHE A 52 12.40 14.27 19.81
C PHE A 52 13.25 14.24 18.53
N GLY A 53 12.70 14.67 17.41
CA GLY A 53 13.38 14.58 16.13
C GLY A 53 13.32 13.18 15.55
N VAL A 54 14.42 12.72 14.94
CA VAL A 54 14.47 11.37 14.37
C VAL A 54 14.53 10.36 15.52
N ASP A 55 13.50 9.51 15.61
CA ASP A 55 13.40 8.52 16.69
C ASP A 55 13.56 7.07 16.21
N PHE A 56 13.72 6.84 14.91
CA PHE A 56 13.98 5.52 14.38
C PHE A 56 14.90 5.59 13.17
N VAL A 57 16.00 4.84 13.26
CA VAL A 57 17.02 4.76 12.22
C VAL A 57 17.23 3.29 11.89
N GLY A 58 17.40 2.96 10.62
CA GLY A 58 17.56 1.57 10.20
C GLY A 58 18.25 1.43 8.88
N GLU A 59 18.21 0.21 8.35
CA GLU A 59 18.81 -0.12 7.07
C GLU A 59 18.00 0.47 5.93
N TRP A 60 18.65 0.75 4.79
CA TRP A 60 17.98 1.36 3.63
C TRP A 60 16.79 0.53 3.16
N TRP A 61 16.90 -0.80 3.19
CA TRP A 61 15.85 -1.70 2.69
C TRP A 61 14.62 -1.70 3.62
N GLN A 62 14.74 -1.25 4.84
CA GLN A 62 13.60 -1.16 5.76
C GLN A 62 12.58 -0.12 5.31
N ALA A 63 13.00 0.86 4.51
CA ALA A 63 12.07 1.80 3.89
C ALA A 63 11.06 1.09 2.99
N LEU A 64 11.45 -0.03 2.40
CA LEU A 64 10.60 -0.81 1.50
C LEU A 64 9.48 -1.55 2.24
N TYR A 65 9.48 -1.58 3.56
CA TYR A 65 8.35 -2.10 4.33
C TYR A 65 7.05 -1.35 4.05
N LEU A 66 7.13 -0.07 3.67
CA LEU A 66 5.93 0.71 3.33
C LEU A 66 5.21 0.14 2.11
N PRO A 67 5.84 0.00 0.94
CA PRO A 67 5.13 -0.58 -0.21
C PRO A 67 4.85 -2.07 -0.04
N ILE A 68 5.68 -2.82 0.68
CA ILE A 68 5.41 -4.22 0.98
C ILE A 68 4.13 -4.36 1.80
N SER A 69 3.98 -3.53 2.83
CA SER A 69 2.76 -3.51 3.65
C SER A 69 1.54 -3.15 2.80
N GLY A 70 1.70 -2.15 1.92
CA GLY A 70 0.63 -1.74 1.01
C GLY A 70 0.21 -2.86 0.06
N LEU A 71 1.17 -3.58 -0.49
CA LEU A 71 0.89 -4.70 -1.38
C LEU A 71 0.17 -5.82 -0.63
N ALA A 72 0.60 -6.13 0.60
CA ALA A 72 -0.07 -7.12 1.43
C ALA A 72 -1.53 -6.73 1.70
N ILE A 73 -1.79 -5.46 1.99
CA ILE A 73 -3.15 -4.95 2.21
C ILE A 73 -3.99 -5.14 0.95
N ILE A 74 -3.46 -4.79 -0.22
CA ILE A 74 -4.19 -4.95 -1.48
C ILE A 74 -4.55 -6.42 -1.70
N VAL A 75 -3.59 -7.32 -1.55
CA VAL A 75 -3.80 -8.75 -1.81
C VAL A 75 -4.83 -9.32 -0.85
N VAL A 76 -4.69 -9.06 0.45
CA VAL A 76 -5.59 -9.58 1.47
C VAL A 76 -7.00 -9.05 1.27
N ASN A 77 -7.16 -7.74 1.08
CA ASN A 77 -8.48 -7.14 0.94
C ASN A 77 -9.15 -7.53 -0.38
N ALA A 78 -8.39 -7.64 -1.46
CA ALA A 78 -8.93 -8.09 -2.74
C ALA A 78 -9.41 -9.55 -2.66
N ALA A 79 -8.63 -10.40 -2.02
CA ALA A 79 -9.01 -11.81 -1.84
C ALA A 79 -10.24 -11.94 -0.95
N MET A 80 -10.29 -11.22 0.16
CA MET A 80 -11.46 -11.24 1.06
C MET A 80 -12.68 -10.66 0.37
N GLY A 81 -12.51 -9.59 -0.42
CA GLY A 81 -13.59 -9.01 -1.20
C GLY A 81 -14.14 -10.01 -2.22
N TRP A 82 -13.27 -10.78 -2.85
CA TRP A 82 -13.71 -11.81 -3.78
C TRP A 82 -14.52 -12.90 -3.06
N LEU A 83 -14.05 -13.36 -1.90
CA LEU A 83 -14.77 -14.39 -1.13
C LEU A 83 -16.14 -13.90 -0.67
N LEU A 84 -16.27 -12.60 -0.36
CA LEU A 84 -17.51 -12.02 0.16
C LEU A 84 -18.40 -11.41 -0.93
N PHE A 85 -17.92 -11.32 -2.16
CA PHE A 85 -18.61 -10.59 -3.23
C PHE A 85 -19.99 -11.15 -3.54
N SER A 86 -20.13 -12.47 -3.50
CA SER A 86 -21.43 -13.10 -3.76
C SER A 86 -22.41 -12.93 -2.61
N ARG A 87 -21.92 -12.66 -1.40
CA ARG A 87 -22.76 -12.48 -0.21
C ARG A 87 -23.10 -11.01 0.03
N ASP A 88 -22.09 -10.16 -0.06
CA ASP A 88 -22.24 -8.74 0.26
C ASP A 88 -21.27 -7.93 -0.59
N LYS A 89 -21.79 -7.44 -1.73
CA LYS A 89 -21.00 -6.61 -2.64
C LYS A 89 -20.53 -5.32 -1.98
N PHE A 90 -21.36 -4.74 -1.13
CA PHE A 90 -21.04 -3.49 -0.46
C PHE A 90 -19.83 -3.66 0.47
N LEU A 91 -19.82 -4.75 1.24
CA LEU A 91 -18.67 -5.05 2.11
C LEU A 91 -17.40 -5.29 1.29
N ALA A 92 -17.51 -5.99 0.16
CA ALA A 92 -16.37 -6.21 -0.74
C ALA A 92 -15.84 -4.90 -1.28
N GLN A 93 -16.72 -3.97 -1.65
CA GLN A 93 -16.32 -2.66 -2.13
C GLN A 93 -15.65 -1.82 -1.03
N ILE A 94 -16.14 -1.93 0.21
CA ILE A 94 -15.52 -1.26 1.35
C ILE A 94 -14.10 -1.78 1.56
N LEU A 95 -13.89 -3.10 1.49
CA LEU A 95 -12.56 -3.68 1.66
C LEU A 95 -11.57 -3.16 0.62
N ASN A 96 -11.99 -3.12 -0.64
CA ASN A 96 -11.13 -2.60 -1.69
C ASN A 96 -10.92 -1.08 -1.58
N GLY A 97 -11.94 -0.35 -1.13
CA GLY A 97 -11.83 1.07 -0.87
C GLY A 97 -10.88 1.38 0.27
N ILE A 98 -10.86 0.55 1.31
CA ILE A 98 -9.91 0.67 2.41
C ILE A 98 -8.48 0.45 1.90
N SER A 99 -8.26 -0.51 1.00
CA SER A 99 -6.95 -0.72 0.38
C SER A 99 -6.47 0.54 -0.33
N LEU A 100 -7.34 1.17 -1.12
CA LEU A 100 -7.01 2.40 -1.82
C LEU A 100 -6.66 3.52 -0.84
N PHE A 101 -7.46 3.68 0.20
CA PHE A 101 -7.23 4.69 1.23
C PHE A 101 -5.88 4.45 1.93
N CYS A 102 -5.56 3.20 2.25
CA CYS A 102 -4.29 2.85 2.86
C CYS A 102 -3.10 3.18 1.95
N GLN A 103 -3.24 2.99 0.63
CA GLN A 103 -2.17 3.35 -0.29
C GLN A 103 -1.88 4.85 -0.27
N LEU A 104 -2.91 5.68 -0.15
CA LEU A 104 -2.71 7.12 -0.04
C LEU A 104 -1.92 7.48 1.23
N PHE A 105 -2.25 6.88 2.36
CA PHE A 105 -1.49 7.09 3.60
C PHE A 105 -0.06 6.60 3.50
N LEU A 106 0.15 5.43 2.90
CA LEU A 106 1.49 4.87 2.74
C LEU A 106 2.33 5.72 1.80
N LEU A 107 1.72 6.26 0.75
CA LEU A 107 2.41 7.18 -0.15
C LEU A 107 2.83 8.45 0.59
N PHE A 108 1.95 8.99 1.43
CA PHE A 108 2.26 10.16 2.26
C PHE A 108 3.40 9.84 3.23
N ALA A 109 3.36 8.67 3.86
CA ALA A 109 4.43 8.22 4.75
C ALA A 109 5.76 8.08 4.00
N ALA A 110 5.72 7.56 2.77
CA ALA A 110 6.90 7.45 1.92
C ALA A 110 7.45 8.84 1.57
N ALA A 111 6.57 9.81 1.29
CA ALA A 111 6.99 11.18 1.03
C ALA A 111 7.71 11.78 2.24
N LEU A 112 7.15 11.60 3.43
CA LEU A 112 7.80 12.08 4.66
C LEU A 112 9.16 11.42 4.86
N LEU A 113 9.26 10.13 4.59
CA LEU A 113 10.53 9.41 4.73
C LEU A 113 11.57 9.92 3.75
N VAL A 114 11.18 10.17 2.50
CA VAL A 114 12.08 10.73 1.49
C VAL A 114 12.58 12.11 1.93
N PHE A 115 11.67 12.99 2.36
CA PHE A 115 12.06 14.32 2.83
C PHE A 115 12.97 14.27 4.04
N LEU A 116 12.79 13.28 4.91
CA LEU A 116 13.61 13.11 6.09
C LEU A 116 15.07 12.79 5.74
N ASN A 117 15.28 12.12 4.61
CA ASN A 117 16.59 11.64 4.18
C ASN A 117 17.24 12.45 3.06
N VAL A 118 16.63 13.54 2.65
CA VAL A 118 17.16 14.42 1.60
C VAL A 118 18.10 15.48 2.17
#